data_82c8f8a8b9a41428ff2351a8782e6beb
#
_entry.id   82c8f8a8b9a41428ff2351a8782e6beb
#
_cell.length_a   1.000
_cell.length_b   1.000
_cell.length_c   1.000
_cell.angle_alpha   90.00
_cell.angle_beta   90.00
_cell.angle_gamma   90.00
#
_symmetry.space_group_name_H-M   'P 1'
#
loop_
_entity.id
_entity.type
_entity.pdbx_description
1 polymer ?
#
loop_
_entity_poly.entity_id
_entity_poly.type
_entity_poly.pdbx_seq_one_letter_code
_entity_poly.pdbx_strand_id
1 'polypeptide(L)'
;RLLIAFLLAGCTSFSLQAQLPLVDEHIPNPDNEPLPVHPLPTATQLAWSQTEFYAFFHYGMNTYTGREWGLGDEDENLFAPTSVPNPRQWLRVARKAGMRGGIAVVKHHDGFCLWPTATTTHSVLACTSKQARQTNIPRDFARAARRLGMKYGFYISPWDRNSALYGTPQYVTDVFLRQCLECASYGKDQFEMWFDGANGGDGYYGGRREMVKVDRSIYYDLYNLRDTVHAMLPHCLMWGLGGEARWIGNESGYAGITNWATDNRLDGQDQPHAAEGSEDGWCWLPGESDAKATDRGWFYHEGEQALSPERLFRMYLETV
;
A
#
# COMPACT_ATOMS: atom_id res chain seq x y z
N ARG A 1 43.52 -36.24 27.75
CA ARG A 1 42.08 -36.19 28.06
C ARG A 1 41.63 -34.74 27.93
N LEU A 2 41.08 -34.38 26.76
CA LEU A 2 40.44 -33.08 26.51
C LEU A 2 39.00 -33.12 27.07
N LEU A 3 38.68 -32.18 27.93
CA LEU A 3 37.30 -31.86 28.32
C LEU A 3 36.76 -30.85 27.32
N ILE A 4 35.77 -31.26 26.55
CA ILE A 4 34.98 -30.35 25.71
C ILE A 4 33.81 -29.88 26.57
N ALA A 5 33.83 -28.58 26.95
CA ALA A 5 32.71 -27.92 27.59
C ALA A 5 31.74 -27.44 26.49
N PHE A 6 30.54 -28.03 26.43
CA PHE A 6 29.43 -27.50 25.64
C PHE A 6 28.88 -26.24 26.30
N LEU A 7 29.17 -25.08 25.75
CA LEU A 7 28.44 -23.86 26.05
C LEU A 7 27.13 -23.93 25.28
N LEU A 8 26.03 -24.19 25.99
CA LEU A 8 24.68 -23.92 25.53
C LEU A 8 24.51 -22.39 25.48
N ALA A 9 24.75 -21.81 24.32
CA ALA A 9 24.32 -20.45 24.03
C ALA A 9 22.77 -20.47 23.89
N GLY A 10 22.10 -20.07 24.93
CA GLY A 10 20.68 -19.77 24.87
C GLY A 10 20.48 -18.64 23.86
N CYS A 11 19.93 -18.96 22.71
CA CYS A 11 19.35 -17.96 21.81
C CYS A 11 18.13 -17.36 22.51
N THR A 12 18.34 -16.31 23.30
CA THR A 12 17.30 -15.35 23.55
C THR A 12 17.14 -14.60 22.26
N SER A 13 16.11 -14.92 21.52
CA SER A 13 15.59 -14.10 20.44
C SER A 13 15.18 -12.75 21.04
N PHE A 14 16.14 -11.84 21.09
CA PHE A 14 15.78 -10.44 21.17
C PHE A 14 15.13 -10.12 19.82
N SER A 15 13.80 -10.07 19.81
CA SER A 15 13.09 -9.32 18.79
C SER A 15 13.59 -7.88 18.92
N LEU A 16 14.57 -7.50 18.11
CA LEU A 16 14.83 -6.10 17.84
C LEU A 16 13.57 -5.66 17.08
N GLN A 17 12.55 -5.23 17.81
CA GLN A 17 11.59 -4.32 17.24
C GLN A 17 12.45 -3.14 16.76
N ALA A 18 12.59 -3.00 15.46
CA ALA A 18 13.12 -1.82 14.86
C ALA A 18 12.12 -0.70 15.20
N GLN A 19 12.25 -0.15 16.40
CA GLN A 19 11.60 1.10 16.71
C GLN A 19 12.20 2.09 15.73
N LEU A 20 11.39 2.47 14.74
CA LEU A 20 11.72 3.63 13.93
C LEU A 20 12.06 4.75 14.90
N PRO A 21 13.15 5.49 14.67
CA PRO A 21 13.52 6.54 15.58
C PRO A 21 12.32 7.48 15.73
N LEU A 22 11.87 7.64 16.95
CA LEU A 22 10.91 8.67 17.29
C LEU A 22 11.50 10.02 16.88
N VAL A 23 10.67 10.97 16.52
CA VAL A 23 11.08 12.36 16.23
C VAL A 23 11.77 13.05 17.43
N ASP A 24 11.91 12.35 18.51
CA ASP A 24 12.42 12.73 19.83
C ASP A 24 13.92 13.02 19.90
N GLU A 25 14.65 13.04 18.78
CA GLU A 25 16.02 13.55 18.77
C GLU A 25 16.11 15.10 18.85
N HIS A 26 14.95 15.77 18.68
CA HIS A 26 14.87 17.20 18.93
C HIS A 26 14.86 17.46 20.43
N ILE A 27 15.96 17.98 20.96
CA ILE A 27 16.01 18.50 22.34
C ILE A 27 15.33 19.87 22.33
N PRO A 28 14.09 19.99 22.83
CA PRO A 28 13.38 21.26 22.84
C PRO A 28 14.22 22.29 23.63
N ASN A 29 14.32 23.51 23.12
CA ASN A 29 14.81 24.60 23.94
C ASN A 29 13.73 24.95 24.99
N PRO A 30 13.91 24.64 26.27
CA PRO A 30 12.86 24.79 27.29
C PRO A 30 12.37 26.22 27.45
N ASP A 31 13.13 27.20 26.95
CA ASP A 31 12.77 28.60 27.03
C ASP A 31 11.89 29.08 25.86
N ASN A 32 11.82 28.34 24.75
CA ASN A 32 11.17 28.78 23.51
C ASN A 32 10.19 27.79 22.90
N GLU A 33 10.23 26.51 23.26
CA GLU A 33 9.41 25.48 22.64
C GLU A 33 8.64 24.67 23.67
N PRO A 34 7.35 24.41 23.44
CA PRO A 34 6.60 23.53 24.32
C PRO A 34 7.15 22.08 24.21
N LEU A 35 7.12 21.38 25.32
CA LEU A 35 7.45 19.96 25.34
C LEU A 35 6.45 19.18 24.49
N PRO A 36 6.91 18.19 23.69
CA PRO A 36 6.02 17.37 22.91
C PRO A 36 5.12 16.52 23.82
N VAL A 37 3.87 16.37 23.40
CA VAL A 37 2.86 15.57 24.10
C VAL A 37 2.69 14.23 23.37
N HIS A 38 2.85 13.11 24.09
CA HIS A 38 2.66 11.78 23.54
C HIS A 38 1.17 11.46 23.27
N PRO A 39 0.89 10.60 22.24
CA PRO A 39 1.86 9.88 21.40
C PRO A 39 2.49 10.78 20.32
N LEU A 40 3.72 10.45 19.93
CA LEU A 40 4.45 11.16 18.88
C LEU A 40 4.49 10.34 17.58
N PRO A 41 4.55 10.98 16.40
CA PRO A 41 4.80 10.29 15.17
C PRO A 41 6.19 9.69 15.13
N THR A 42 6.36 8.56 14.45
CA THR A 42 7.69 8.12 14.03
C THR A 42 8.24 9.06 12.95
N ALA A 43 9.57 9.03 12.75
CA ALA A 43 10.19 9.81 11.67
C ALA A 43 9.60 9.46 10.28
N THR A 44 9.23 8.19 10.06
CA THR A 44 8.57 7.73 8.83
C THR A 44 7.18 8.34 8.69
N GLN A 45 6.36 8.32 9.75
CA GLN A 45 5.02 8.91 9.74
C GLN A 45 5.06 10.43 9.52
N LEU A 46 6.03 11.12 10.15
CA LEU A 46 6.23 12.55 9.92
C LEU A 46 6.62 12.85 8.47
N ALA A 47 7.58 12.12 7.92
CA ALA A 47 8.02 12.29 6.53
C ALA A 47 6.92 11.92 5.52
N TRP A 48 6.06 10.98 5.85
CA TRP A 48 4.87 10.63 5.06
C TRP A 48 3.83 11.76 5.12
N SER A 49 3.46 12.26 6.30
CA SER A 49 2.54 13.39 6.46
C SER A 49 2.99 14.62 5.67
N GLN A 50 4.31 14.91 5.67
CA GLN A 50 4.90 15.99 4.87
C GLN A 50 4.78 15.79 3.35
N THR A 51 4.42 14.58 2.88
CA THR A 51 4.14 14.35 1.46
C THR A 51 2.82 14.97 1.06
N GLU A 52 1.83 14.95 1.95
CA GLU A 52 0.58 15.71 1.89
C GLU A 52 -0.30 15.37 0.70
N PHE A 53 0.19 15.52 -0.52
CA PHE A 53 -0.57 15.40 -1.75
C PHE A 53 0.16 14.53 -2.78
N TYR A 54 -0.46 13.40 -3.15
CA TYR A 54 0.09 12.43 -4.09
C TYR A 54 -1.03 11.71 -4.86
N ALA A 55 -0.66 11.05 -5.96
CA ALA A 55 -1.62 10.41 -6.86
C ALA A 55 -1.67 8.90 -6.65
N PHE A 56 -2.87 8.32 -6.81
CA PHE A 56 -3.05 6.91 -7.10
C PHE A 56 -3.17 6.68 -8.61
N PHE A 57 -2.51 5.63 -9.09
CA PHE A 57 -2.58 5.24 -10.50
C PHE A 57 -3.18 3.86 -10.62
N HIS A 58 -4.48 3.81 -10.89
CA HIS A 58 -5.25 2.59 -11.12
C HIS A 58 -5.14 2.21 -12.60
N TYR A 59 -4.17 1.36 -12.89
CA TYR A 59 -3.94 0.81 -14.21
C TYR A 59 -3.66 -0.69 -14.08
N GLY A 60 -4.37 -1.53 -14.81
CA GLY A 60 -4.22 -2.98 -14.71
C GLY A 60 -5.22 -3.74 -15.54
N MET A 61 -5.52 -4.99 -15.16
CA MET A 61 -6.51 -5.84 -15.81
C MET A 61 -7.86 -5.11 -15.93
N ASN A 62 -8.29 -4.43 -14.88
CA ASN A 62 -9.59 -3.77 -14.80
C ASN A 62 -9.74 -2.61 -15.79
N THR A 63 -8.65 -1.95 -16.20
CA THR A 63 -8.65 -0.96 -17.28
C THR A 63 -9.17 -1.53 -18.61
N TYR A 64 -8.95 -2.83 -18.84
CA TYR A 64 -9.29 -3.51 -20.10
C TYR A 64 -10.60 -4.29 -20.01
N THR A 65 -11.05 -4.62 -18.82
CA THR A 65 -12.32 -5.32 -18.59
C THR A 65 -13.50 -4.37 -18.33
N GLY A 66 -13.22 -3.09 -18.05
CA GLY A 66 -14.23 -2.11 -17.66
C GLY A 66 -14.89 -2.42 -16.30
N ARG A 67 -14.19 -3.15 -15.44
CA ARG A 67 -14.67 -3.50 -14.09
C ARG A 67 -13.86 -2.77 -13.05
N GLU A 68 -14.47 -2.44 -11.92
CA GLU A 68 -13.74 -1.93 -10.74
C GLU A 68 -13.02 -3.07 -10.02
N TRP A 69 -13.67 -4.23 -9.90
CA TRP A 69 -13.11 -5.42 -9.29
C TRP A 69 -13.21 -6.61 -10.26
N GLY A 70 -12.07 -7.13 -10.67
CA GLY A 70 -12.01 -8.39 -11.40
C GLY A 70 -12.37 -9.58 -10.51
N LEU A 71 -12.77 -10.70 -11.09
CA LEU A 71 -13.20 -11.89 -10.38
C LEU A 71 -12.06 -12.86 -10.08
N GLY A 72 -10.89 -12.64 -10.68
CA GLY A 72 -9.72 -13.53 -10.57
C GLY A 72 -9.72 -14.67 -11.58
N ASP A 73 -10.67 -14.69 -12.51
CA ASP A 73 -10.75 -15.67 -13.61
C ASP A 73 -10.54 -15.02 -14.98
N GLU A 74 -10.06 -13.80 -15.00
CA GLU A 74 -9.76 -13.08 -16.23
C GLU A 74 -8.64 -13.78 -17.02
N ASP A 75 -8.85 -13.97 -18.33
CA ASP A 75 -7.79 -14.40 -19.24
C ASP A 75 -6.70 -13.29 -19.28
N GLU A 76 -5.45 -13.67 -19.09
CA GLU A 76 -4.33 -12.74 -19.05
C GLU A 76 -4.18 -11.93 -20.34
N ASN A 77 -4.68 -12.44 -21.47
CA ASN A 77 -4.67 -11.75 -22.75
C ASN A 77 -5.66 -10.59 -22.85
N LEU A 78 -6.59 -10.45 -21.89
CA LEU A 78 -7.41 -9.25 -21.77
C LEU A 78 -6.56 -8.03 -21.40
N PHE A 79 -5.44 -8.23 -20.70
CA PHE A 79 -4.43 -7.17 -20.52
C PHE A 79 -3.66 -6.95 -21.82
N ALA A 80 -4.19 -6.08 -22.69
CA ALA A 80 -3.71 -5.89 -24.06
C ALA A 80 -3.29 -4.44 -24.36
N PRO A 81 -2.23 -3.91 -23.71
CA PRO A 81 -1.75 -2.56 -24.00
C PRO A 81 -1.23 -2.46 -25.43
N THR A 82 -1.62 -1.40 -26.13
CA THR A 82 -1.17 -1.11 -27.51
C THR A 82 0.29 -0.66 -27.55
N SER A 83 0.80 -0.15 -26.45
CA SER A 83 2.21 0.20 -26.22
C SER A 83 2.61 -0.17 -24.80
N VAL A 84 3.91 -0.32 -24.55
CA VAL A 84 4.40 -0.51 -23.18
C VAL A 84 3.98 0.70 -22.35
N PRO A 85 3.33 0.49 -21.19
CA PRO A 85 2.87 1.60 -20.33
C PRO A 85 4.00 2.55 -19.96
N ASN A 86 3.66 3.83 -19.86
CA ASN A 86 4.65 4.90 -19.62
C ASN A 86 4.43 5.61 -18.27
N PRO A 87 4.85 5.06 -17.15
CA PRO A 87 4.72 5.69 -15.82
C PRO A 87 5.35 7.08 -15.72
N ARG A 88 6.37 7.36 -16.53
CA ARG A 88 6.97 8.71 -16.55
C ARG A 88 5.99 9.77 -17.03
N GLN A 89 5.13 9.44 -17.98
CA GLN A 89 4.08 10.36 -18.44
C GLN A 89 3.07 10.61 -17.32
N TRP A 90 2.64 9.57 -16.60
CA TRP A 90 1.70 9.67 -15.50
C TRP A 90 2.22 10.59 -14.38
N LEU A 91 3.42 10.30 -13.88
CA LEU A 91 4.06 11.09 -12.82
C LEU A 91 4.37 12.53 -13.25
N ARG A 92 4.67 12.78 -14.53
CA ARG A 92 4.83 14.15 -15.03
C ARG A 92 3.55 14.96 -14.95
N VAL A 93 2.40 14.34 -15.21
CA VAL A 93 1.09 14.99 -15.08
C VAL A 93 0.79 15.29 -13.60
N ALA A 94 0.94 14.30 -12.72
CA ALA A 94 0.77 14.48 -11.29
C ALA A 94 1.68 15.59 -10.74
N ARG A 95 2.96 15.60 -11.10
CA ARG A 95 3.91 16.65 -10.70
C ARG A 95 3.49 18.05 -11.17
N LYS A 96 2.93 18.17 -12.36
CA LYS A 96 2.41 19.46 -12.87
C LYS A 96 1.21 19.95 -12.06
N ALA A 97 0.43 19.04 -11.49
CA ALA A 97 -0.67 19.34 -10.58
C ALA A 97 -0.22 19.64 -9.14
N GLY A 98 1.09 19.68 -8.86
CA GLY A 98 1.63 19.96 -7.53
C GLY A 98 1.82 18.75 -6.65
N MET A 99 1.52 17.54 -7.12
CA MET A 99 1.67 16.31 -6.36
C MET A 99 3.14 15.96 -6.13
N ARG A 100 3.47 15.52 -4.91
CA ARG A 100 4.85 15.23 -4.47
C ARG A 100 5.24 13.77 -4.65
N GLY A 101 4.26 12.90 -4.87
CA GLY A 101 4.48 11.46 -5.02
C GLY A 101 3.38 10.79 -5.84
N GLY A 102 3.48 9.48 -5.92
CA GLY A 102 2.45 8.63 -6.49
C GLY A 102 2.55 7.19 -6.03
N ILE A 103 1.41 6.53 -5.98
CA ILE A 103 1.27 5.11 -5.71
C ILE A 103 0.74 4.43 -6.96
N ALA A 104 1.42 3.39 -7.42
CA ALA A 104 0.94 2.58 -8.53
C ALA A 104 0.26 1.32 -8.00
N VAL A 105 -0.95 1.06 -8.47
CA VAL A 105 -1.59 -0.25 -8.28
C VAL A 105 -0.82 -1.26 -9.14
N VAL A 106 -0.11 -2.17 -8.49
CA VAL A 106 0.70 -3.18 -9.19
C VAL A 106 0.06 -4.56 -9.16
N LYS A 107 -0.79 -4.83 -8.17
CA LYS A 107 -1.71 -5.97 -8.11
C LYS A 107 -3.00 -5.53 -7.42
N HIS A 108 -4.14 -5.67 -8.10
CA HIS A 108 -5.47 -5.45 -7.54
C HIS A 108 -6.09 -6.76 -7.04
N HIS A 109 -7.36 -6.76 -6.63
CA HIS A 109 -8.07 -7.93 -6.07
C HIS A 109 -8.22 -9.10 -7.06
N ASP A 110 -8.16 -8.84 -8.37
CA ASP A 110 -8.13 -9.89 -9.41
C ASP A 110 -6.90 -10.81 -9.32
N GLY A 111 -5.84 -10.37 -8.63
CA GLY A 111 -4.60 -11.11 -8.45
C GLY A 111 -3.61 -10.96 -9.60
N PHE A 112 -3.95 -10.20 -10.67
CA PHE A 112 -3.07 -10.02 -11.82
C PHE A 112 -1.88 -9.12 -11.49
N CYS A 113 -0.67 -9.66 -11.65
CA CYS A 113 0.57 -8.97 -11.34
C CYS A 113 1.11 -8.21 -12.56
N LEU A 114 1.30 -6.89 -12.43
CA LEU A 114 1.84 -6.00 -13.47
C LEU A 114 3.37 -6.01 -13.56
N TRP A 115 4.00 -7.09 -13.11
CA TRP A 115 5.45 -7.32 -13.19
C TRP A 115 5.73 -8.82 -13.37
N PRO A 116 6.94 -9.18 -13.84
CA PRO A 116 7.35 -10.57 -14.00
C PRO A 116 7.63 -11.21 -12.62
N THR A 117 6.55 -11.60 -11.92
CA THR A 117 6.62 -12.28 -10.63
C THR A 117 6.96 -13.76 -10.78
N ALA A 118 7.58 -14.33 -9.75
CA ALA A 118 7.80 -15.77 -9.63
C ALA A 118 6.71 -16.49 -8.81
N THR A 119 5.74 -15.74 -8.24
CA THR A 119 4.79 -16.27 -7.25
C THR A 119 3.50 -16.80 -7.86
N THR A 120 3.16 -16.40 -9.07
CA THR A 120 1.95 -16.80 -9.78
C THR A 120 2.15 -16.78 -11.29
N THR A 121 1.36 -17.58 -12.02
CA THR A 121 1.26 -17.49 -13.47
C THR A 121 0.33 -16.38 -13.92
N HIS A 122 -0.55 -15.88 -13.03
CA HIS A 122 -1.49 -14.79 -13.34
C HIS A 122 -0.78 -13.43 -13.35
N SER A 123 -0.05 -13.17 -14.42
CA SER A 123 0.81 -12.00 -14.55
C SER A 123 1.09 -11.64 -16.00
N VAL A 124 1.74 -10.51 -16.20
CA VAL A 124 2.18 -10.04 -17.53
C VAL A 124 3.00 -11.07 -18.32
N LEU A 125 3.63 -12.04 -17.66
CA LEU A 125 4.41 -13.08 -18.33
C LEU A 125 3.53 -14.09 -19.08
N ALA A 126 2.30 -14.31 -18.65
CA ALA A 126 1.36 -15.23 -19.32
C ALA A 126 0.72 -14.62 -20.58
N CYS A 127 0.76 -13.30 -20.74
CA CYS A 127 0.21 -12.65 -21.90
C CYS A 127 0.94 -13.03 -23.19
N THR A 128 0.21 -13.08 -24.30
CA THR A 128 0.78 -13.33 -25.64
C THR A 128 1.33 -12.06 -26.28
N SER A 129 0.75 -10.90 -25.95
CA SER A 129 1.19 -9.59 -26.45
C SER A 129 2.60 -9.25 -25.99
N LYS A 130 3.46 -8.82 -26.93
CA LYS A 130 4.82 -8.38 -26.64
C LYS A 130 4.82 -7.18 -25.68
N GLN A 131 3.90 -6.24 -25.84
CA GLN A 131 3.78 -5.03 -25.01
C GLN A 131 3.41 -5.39 -23.57
N ALA A 132 2.45 -6.31 -23.39
CA ALA A 132 2.08 -6.81 -22.07
C ALA A 132 3.28 -7.51 -21.39
N ARG A 133 3.96 -8.42 -22.07
CA ARG A 133 5.13 -9.14 -21.54
C ARG A 133 6.33 -8.26 -21.21
N GLN A 134 6.45 -7.09 -21.84
CA GLN A 134 7.49 -6.10 -21.53
C GLN A 134 7.10 -5.17 -20.38
N THR A 135 5.84 -5.21 -19.93
CA THR A 135 5.35 -4.40 -18.83
C THR A 135 6.01 -4.82 -17.51
N ASN A 136 6.50 -3.83 -16.78
CA ASN A 136 6.96 -3.99 -15.42
C ASN A 136 6.72 -2.66 -14.69
N ILE A 137 5.48 -2.50 -14.19
CA ILE A 137 5.05 -1.24 -13.57
C ILE A 137 5.92 -0.88 -12.36
N PRO A 138 6.20 -1.77 -11.39
CA PRO A 138 7.01 -1.40 -10.23
C PRO A 138 8.38 -0.84 -10.66
N ARG A 139 9.08 -1.51 -11.57
CA ARG A 139 10.39 -1.08 -12.06
C ARG A 139 10.34 0.29 -12.73
N ASP A 140 9.40 0.45 -13.66
CA ASP A 140 9.37 1.63 -14.53
C ASP A 140 8.80 2.84 -13.79
N PHE A 141 7.87 2.61 -12.85
CA PHE A 141 7.32 3.64 -11.97
C PHE A 141 8.39 4.16 -10.99
N ALA A 142 9.08 3.27 -10.27
CA ALA A 142 10.17 3.64 -9.37
C ALA A 142 11.28 4.43 -10.10
N ARG A 143 11.70 3.94 -11.28
CA ARG A 143 12.70 4.63 -12.12
C ARG A 143 12.23 6.01 -12.57
N ALA A 144 10.96 6.13 -12.94
CA ALA A 144 10.37 7.40 -13.39
C ALA A 144 10.28 8.40 -12.23
N ALA A 145 9.82 7.97 -11.06
CA ALA A 145 9.69 8.80 -9.86
C ALA A 145 11.05 9.39 -9.45
N ARG A 146 12.08 8.55 -9.34
CA ARG A 146 13.45 9.03 -9.03
C ARG A 146 13.96 10.08 -10.02
N ARG A 147 13.74 9.87 -11.33
CA ARG A 147 14.16 10.84 -12.36
C ARG A 147 13.41 12.16 -12.28
N LEU A 148 12.21 12.16 -11.71
CA LEU A 148 11.37 13.33 -11.54
C LEU A 148 11.53 13.98 -10.16
N GLY A 149 12.29 13.38 -9.24
CA GLY A 149 12.39 13.82 -7.86
C GLY A 149 11.07 13.71 -7.11
N MET A 150 10.25 12.68 -7.42
CA MET A 150 8.98 12.39 -6.77
C MET A 150 9.11 11.18 -5.86
N LYS A 151 8.36 11.15 -4.78
CA LYS A 151 8.18 9.96 -3.95
C LYS A 151 7.35 8.91 -4.71
N TYR A 152 7.50 7.63 -4.36
CA TYR A 152 6.71 6.57 -4.98
C TYR A 152 6.41 5.45 -3.98
N GLY A 153 5.28 4.80 -4.19
CA GLY A 153 4.83 3.65 -3.45
C GLY A 153 4.10 2.66 -4.36
N PHE A 154 3.74 1.52 -3.78
CA PHE A 154 2.99 0.49 -4.48
C PHE A 154 1.79 0.03 -3.68
N TYR A 155 0.66 -0.13 -4.38
CA TYR A 155 -0.52 -0.80 -3.88
C TYR A 155 -0.46 -2.28 -4.30
N ILE A 156 -0.52 -3.16 -3.32
CA ILE A 156 -0.51 -4.62 -3.51
C ILE A 156 -1.68 -5.19 -2.72
N SER A 157 -2.75 -5.60 -3.41
CA SER A 157 -3.87 -6.21 -2.72
C SER A 157 -3.45 -7.50 -2.01
N PRO A 158 -3.67 -7.60 -0.69
CA PRO A 158 -3.54 -8.86 0.03
C PRO A 158 -4.64 -9.85 -0.32
N TRP A 159 -5.82 -9.39 -0.73
CA TRP A 159 -6.87 -10.23 -1.28
C TRP A 159 -6.55 -10.62 -2.72
N ASP A 160 -6.51 -11.90 -2.99
CA ASP A 160 -6.15 -12.47 -4.28
C ASP A 160 -7.24 -13.43 -4.74
N ARG A 161 -8.11 -12.95 -5.59
CA ARG A 161 -9.28 -13.69 -6.09
C ARG A 161 -8.90 -14.79 -7.08
N ASN A 162 -7.70 -14.75 -7.64
CA ASN A 162 -7.18 -15.79 -8.55
C ASN A 162 -6.55 -16.96 -7.77
N SER A 163 -5.80 -16.70 -6.73
CA SER A 163 -4.94 -17.70 -6.09
C SER A 163 -5.74 -18.84 -5.44
N ALA A 164 -5.46 -20.08 -5.85
CA ALA A 164 -6.01 -21.27 -5.21
C ALA A 164 -5.56 -21.43 -3.74
N LEU A 165 -4.47 -20.78 -3.34
CA LEU A 165 -3.95 -20.83 -1.97
C LEU A 165 -4.61 -19.80 -1.05
N TYR A 166 -5.38 -18.83 -1.56
CA TYR A 166 -5.98 -17.80 -0.71
C TYR A 166 -6.84 -18.42 0.39
N GLY A 167 -6.69 -17.88 1.60
CA GLY A 167 -7.29 -18.40 2.83
C GLY A 167 -6.43 -19.42 3.58
N THR A 168 -5.24 -19.79 3.04
CA THR A 168 -4.29 -20.69 3.71
C THR A 168 -3.04 -19.96 4.18
N PRO A 169 -2.30 -20.48 5.18
CA PRO A 169 -1.02 -19.89 5.61
C PRO A 169 0.02 -19.85 4.46
N GLN A 170 -0.01 -20.81 3.54
CA GLN A 170 0.90 -20.87 2.40
C GLN A 170 0.71 -19.67 1.45
N TYR A 171 -0.51 -19.17 1.31
CA TYR A 171 -0.72 -17.93 0.54
C TYR A 171 0.09 -16.76 1.13
N VAL A 172 0.05 -16.62 2.44
CA VAL A 172 0.74 -15.51 3.13
C VAL A 172 2.24 -15.59 2.92
N THR A 173 2.86 -16.76 3.13
CA THR A 173 4.32 -16.93 3.08
C THR A 173 4.86 -17.05 1.65
N ASP A 174 4.17 -17.80 0.78
CA ASP A 174 4.73 -18.20 -0.51
C ASP A 174 4.27 -17.31 -1.67
N VAL A 175 3.18 -16.55 -1.46
CA VAL A 175 2.63 -15.64 -2.47
C VAL A 175 2.72 -14.19 -1.99
N PHE A 176 1.93 -13.79 -1.00
CA PHE A 176 1.74 -12.39 -0.65
C PHE A 176 3.02 -11.72 -0.13
N LEU A 177 3.66 -12.30 0.88
CA LEU A 177 4.93 -11.77 1.41
C LEU A 177 6.01 -11.68 0.33
N ARG A 178 6.13 -12.71 -0.51
CA ARG A 178 7.10 -12.69 -1.62
C ARG A 178 6.81 -11.59 -2.64
N GLN A 179 5.53 -11.35 -2.97
CA GLN A 179 5.13 -10.24 -3.84
C GLN A 179 5.52 -8.88 -3.24
N CYS A 180 5.31 -8.70 -1.94
CA CYS A 180 5.76 -7.49 -1.23
C CYS A 180 7.30 -7.33 -1.32
N LEU A 181 8.07 -8.40 -1.12
CA LEU A 181 9.54 -8.37 -1.20
C LEU A 181 10.04 -8.14 -2.63
N GLU A 182 9.40 -8.75 -3.64
CA GLU A 182 9.70 -8.45 -5.04
C GLU A 182 9.50 -6.96 -5.33
N CYS A 183 8.37 -6.37 -4.90
CA CYS A 183 8.11 -4.95 -5.07
C CYS A 183 9.07 -4.07 -4.25
N ALA A 184 9.42 -4.47 -3.03
CA ALA A 184 10.42 -3.79 -2.21
C ALA A 184 11.81 -3.75 -2.88
N SER A 185 12.16 -4.76 -3.68
CA SER A 185 13.44 -4.86 -4.37
C SER A 185 13.67 -3.80 -5.46
N TYR A 186 12.62 -3.14 -5.95
CA TYR A 186 12.73 -2.11 -6.98
C TYR A 186 13.31 -0.78 -6.48
N GLY A 187 13.52 -0.62 -5.18
CA GLY A 187 14.31 0.46 -4.59
C GLY A 187 13.99 0.73 -3.13
N LYS A 188 14.99 1.25 -2.42
CA LYS A 188 14.94 1.47 -0.98
C LYS A 188 14.26 2.77 -0.56
N ASP A 189 13.85 3.58 -1.49
CA ASP A 189 13.30 4.93 -1.34
C ASP A 189 11.77 4.98 -1.57
N GLN A 190 11.09 3.84 -1.41
CA GLN A 190 9.64 3.78 -1.37
C GLN A 190 9.15 4.48 -0.11
N PHE A 191 8.14 5.38 -0.27
CA PHE A 191 7.61 6.10 0.88
C PHE A 191 6.39 5.42 1.50
N GLU A 192 5.71 4.55 0.72
CA GLU A 192 4.50 3.88 1.16
C GLU A 192 4.27 2.55 0.43
N MET A 193 3.74 1.57 1.16
CA MET A 193 3.20 0.33 0.64
C MET A 193 1.76 0.19 1.12
N TRP A 194 0.82 0.05 0.18
CA TRP A 194 -0.61 0.15 0.40
C TRP A 194 -1.31 -1.20 0.25
N PHE A 195 -2.09 -1.61 1.25
CA PHE A 195 -2.75 -2.91 1.32
C PHE A 195 -4.25 -2.75 1.51
N ASP A 196 -5.03 -3.12 0.50
CA ASP A 196 -6.47 -3.02 0.48
C ASP A 196 -7.14 -4.37 0.27
N GLY A 197 -8.40 -4.51 0.72
CA GLY A 197 -9.19 -5.72 0.56
C GLY A 197 -8.78 -6.86 1.50
N ALA A 198 -8.16 -6.54 2.63
CA ALA A 198 -7.56 -7.54 3.53
C ALA A 198 -8.54 -8.55 4.15
N ASN A 199 -9.84 -8.27 4.18
CA ASN A 199 -10.84 -9.18 4.76
C ASN A 199 -11.26 -10.34 3.83
N GLY A 200 -10.80 -10.31 2.58
CA GLY A 200 -11.20 -11.26 1.55
C GLY A 200 -12.65 -11.09 1.10
N GLY A 201 -13.17 -12.05 0.39
CA GLY A 201 -14.50 -12.00 -0.20
C GLY A 201 -14.76 -13.19 -1.13
N ASP A 202 -15.64 -12.98 -2.11
CA ASP A 202 -15.87 -13.93 -3.19
C ASP A 202 -14.71 -13.93 -4.20
N GLY A 203 -14.51 -15.02 -4.91
CA GLY A 203 -13.46 -15.10 -5.91
C GLY A 203 -13.41 -16.43 -6.66
N TYR A 204 -12.58 -16.46 -7.70
CA TYR A 204 -12.34 -17.64 -8.50
C TYR A 204 -11.55 -18.72 -7.73
N TYR A 205 -10.49 -18.32 -7.04
CA TYR A 205 -9.65 -19.15 -6.16
C TYR A 205 -9.25 -20.50 -6.81
N GLY A 206 -8.69 -20.42 -8.02
CA GLY A 206 -8.28 -21.61 -8.76
C GLY A 206 -9.44 -22.51 -9.19
N GLY A 207 -10.65 -21.99 -9.36
CA GLY A 207 -11.84 -22.70 -9.78
C GLY A 207 -12.83 -23.05 -8.67
N ARG A 208 -12.51 -22.80 -7.40
CA ARG A 208 -13.43 -23.08 -6.27
C ARG A 208 -14.68 -22.23 -6.30
N ARG A 209 -14.58 -20.98 -6.79
CA ARG A 209 -15.70 -20.02 -6.91
C ARG A 209 -16.54 -19.93 -5.65
N GLU A 210 -15.92 -19.49 -4.58
CA GLU A 210 -16.50 -19.46 -3.24
C GLU A 210 -16.27 -18.13 -2.53
N MET A 211 -16.82 -17.99 -1.32
CA MET A 211 -16.56 -16.90 -0.41
C MET A 211 -15.45 -17.31 0.58
N VAL A 212 -14.31 -16.64 0.53
CA VAL A 212 -13.21 -16.84 1.49
C VAL A 212 -13.00 -15.55 2.28
N LYS A 213 -13.49 -15.52 3.51
CA LYS A 213 -13.23 -14.44 4.45
C LYS A 213 -12.12 -14.83 5.41
N VAL A 214 -11.28 -13.88 5.73
CA VAL A 214 -10.17 -14.05 6.68
C VAL A 214 -10.25 -12.95 7.75
N ASP A 215 -9.80 -13.28 8.94
CA ASP A 215 -9.56 -12.26 9.97
C ASP A 215 -8.20 -11.62 9.70
N ARG A 216 -8.21 -10.42 9.15
CA ARG A 216 -6.99 -9.71 8.76
C ARG A 216 -6.06 -9.40 9.93
N SER A 217 -6.56 -9.36 11.16
CA SER A 217 -5.77 -9.07 12.35
C SER A 217 -4.78 -10.18 12.71
N ILE A 218 -5.05 -11.42 12.23
CA ILE A 218 -4.22 -12.59 12.53
C ILE A 218 -3.72 -13.33 11.28
N TYR A 219 -4.49 -13.29 10.17
CA TYR A 219 -4.22 -14.13 8.99
C TYR A 219 -2.89 -13.80 8.31
N TYR A 220 -2.57 -12.51 8.18
CA TYR A 220 -1.40 -12.08 7.40
C TYR A 220 -0.09 -12.03 8.20
N ASP A 221 -0.09 -12.41 9.48
CA ASP A 221 1.10 -12.31 10.35
C ASP A 221 1.74 -10.90 10.26
N LEU A 222 0.97 -9.90 10.67
CA LEU A 222 1.28 -8.48 10.43
C LEU A 222 2.64 -8.05 10.96
N TYR A 223 3.05 -8.59 12.11
CA TYR A 223 4.34 -8.24 12.71
C TYR A 223 5.49 -8.75 11.85
N ASN A 224 5.43 -10.00 11.39
CA ASN A 224 6.44 -10.57 10.51
C ASN A 224 6.46 -9.86 9.15
N LEU A 225 5.28 -9.55 8.59
CA LEU A 225 5.17 -8.78 7.34
C LEU A 225 5.86 -7.42 7.48
N ARG A 226 5.52 -6.65 8.52
CA ARG A 226 6.09 -5.34 8.80
C ARG A 226 7.60 -5.39 9.00
N ASP A 227 8.06 -6.25 9.89
CA ASP A 227 9.49 -6.37 10.19
C ASP A 227 10.30 -6.78 8.96
N THR A 228 9.75 -7.69 8.15
CA THR A 228 10.40 -8.15 6.92
C THR A 228 10.46 -7.05 5.86
N VAL A 229 9.37 -6.30 5.68
CA VAL A 229 9.36 -5.17 4.73
C VAL A 229 10.27 -4.05 5.21
N HIS A 230 10.22 -3.67 6.50
CA HIS A 230 11.07 -2.62 7.05
C HIS A 230 12.57 -2.98 7.05
N ALA A 231 12.93 -4.26 7.13
CA ALA A 231 14.32 -4.69 6.95
C ALA A 231 14.87 -4.30 5.56
N MET A 232 14.01 -4.23 4.54
CA MET A 232 14.38 -3.78 3.19
C MET A 232 14.12 -2.28 2.98
N LEU A 233 13.04 -1.76 3.57
CA LEU A 233 12.49 -0.42 3.36
C LEU A 233 12.26 0.28 4.71
N PRO A 234 13.30 0.70 5.42
CA PRO A 234 13.16 1.21 6.81
C PRO A 234 12.36 2.53 6.92
N HIS A 235 12.14 3.22 5.81
CA HIS A 235 11.40 4.49 5.76
C HIS A 235 10.10 4.40 4.94
N CYS A 236 9.61 3.20 4.68
CA CYS A 236 8.37 2.95 3.96
C CYS A 236 7.23 2.84 4.98
N LEU A 237 6.24 3.71 4.89
CA LEU A 237 5.01 3.57 5.67
C LEU A 237 4.18 2.42 5.13
N MET A 238 3.63 1.59 6.01
CA MET A 238 2.75 0.49 5.65
C MET A 238 1.31 0.85 6.00
N TRP A 239 0.54 1.14 4.98
CA TRP A 239 -0.87 1.47 5.11
C TRP A 239 -1.74 0.21 5.14
N GLY A 240 -2.83 0.26 5.87
CA GLY A 240 -3.78 -0.84 5.99
C GLY A 240 -3.29 -1.96 6.91
N LEU A 241 -2.70 -3.02 6.37
CA LEU A 241 -2.19 -4.13 7.17
C LEU A 241 -1.02 -3.75 8.09
N GLY A 242 -0.22 -2.74 7.71
CA GLY A 242 0.93 -2.32 8.52
C GLY A 242 0.56 -1.55 9.78
N GLY A 243 -0.64 -0.96 9.83
CA GLY A 243 -1.11 -0.21 10.99
C GLY A 243 -0.36 1.08 11.27
N GLU A 244 0.32 1.67 10.28
CA GLU A 244 1.10 2.90 10.45
C GLU A 244 0.37 4.15 9.97
N ALA A 245 -0.68 3.97 9.17
CA ALA A 245 -1.68 4.96 8.83
C ALA A 245 -3.04 4.27 8.71
N ARG A 246 -4.12 5.01 8.87
CA ARG A 246 -5.48 4.52 8.78
C ARG A 246 -6.22 5.12 7.59
N TRP A 247 -7.15 4.36 7.04
CA TRP A 247 -8.13 4.90 6.11
C TRP A 247 -9.17 5.74 6.85
N ILE A 248 -9.56 6.89 6.28
CA ILE A 248 -10.60 7.75 6.87
C ILE A 248 -12.03 7.20 6.68
N GLY A 249 -12.22 6.00 6.12
CA GLY A 249 -13.51 5.32 6.06
C GLY A 249 -14.43 5.72 4.91
N ASN A 250 -13.97 6.57 3.98
CA ASN A 250 -14.72 6.94 2.78
C ASN A 250 -13.79 7.28 1.61
N GLU A 251 -14.33 7.22 0.40
CA GLU A 251 -13.64 7.54 -0.87
C GLU A 251 -14.09 8.88 -1.45
N SER A 252 -14.64 9.75 -0.64
CA SER A 252 -15.18 11.04 -1.10
C SER A 252 -14.19 12.18 -1.05
N GLY A 253 -13.03 11.96 -0.43
CA GLY A 253 -11.96 12.93 -0.31
C GLY A 253 -12.17 13.97 0.79
N TYR A 254 -12.95 13.63 1.82
CA TYR A 254 -13.23 14.51 2.94
C TYR A 254 -12.87 13.84 4.26
N ALA A 255 -11.96 14.44 5.00
CA ALA A 255 -11.53 13.92 6.31
C ALA A 255 -12.52 14.25 7.46
N GLY A 256 -13.47 15.13 7.22
CA GLY A 256 -14.40 15.61 8.24
C GLY A 256 -13.87 16.85 9.00
N ILE A 257 -14.75 17.44 9.82
CA ILE A 257 -14.44 18.70 10.55
C ILE A 257 -13.45 18.42 11.70
N THR A 258 -13.59 17.28 12.37
CA THR A 258 -12.70 16.87 13.45
C THR A 258 -11.95 15.62 13.00
N ASN A 259 -10.64 15.68 13.00
CA ASN A 259 -9.79 14.56 12.65
C ASN A 259 -8.54 14.57 13.51
N TRP A 260 -8.34 13.49 14.28
CA TRP A 260 -7.20 13.31 15.15
C TRP A 260 -6.17 12.40 14.48
N ALA A 261 -4.91 12.74 14.59
CA ALA A 261 -3.81 11.87 14.16
C ALA A 261 -3.52 10.74 15.17
N THR A 262 -4.24 10.75 16.29
CA THR A 262 -4.13 9.75 17.35
C THR A 262 -5.33 8.79 17.32
N ASP A 263 -5.13 7.55 17.77
CA ASP A 263 -6.17 6.54 17.83
C ASP A 263 -5.92 5.53 18.97
N ASN A 264 -6.94 4.74 19.30
CA ASN A 264 -6.92 3.68 20.30
C ASN A 264 -6.93 2.28 19.68
N ARG A 265 -6.43 2.15 18.45
CA ARG A 265 -6.51 0.90 17.71
C ARG A 265 -5.22 0.11 17.74
N LEU A 266 -5.37 -1.21 17.64
CA LEU A 266 -4.28 -2.12 17.29
C LEU A 266 -4.21 -2.29 15.78
N ASP A 267 -3.01 -2.58 15.29
CA ASP A 267 -2.75 -2.84 13.88
C ASP A 267 -3.71 -3.90 13.32
N GLY A 268 -4.26 -3.64 12.13
CA GLY A 268 -5.13 -4.58 11.43
C GLY A 268 -6.57 -4.67 11.94
N GLN A 269 -6.93 -3.98 13.00
CA GLN A 269 -8.31 -3.99 13.51
C GLN A 269 -9.21 -3.02 12.73
N ASP A 270 -10.43 -3.47 12.41
CA ASP A 270 -11.48 -2.60 11.90
C ASP A 270 -12.01 -1.70 13.02
N GLN A 271 -12.27 -0.44 12.69
CA GLN A 271 -12.77 0.53 13.66
C GLN A 271 -14.02 1.25 13.14
N PRO A 272 -15.04 1.40 13.98
CA PRO A 272 -16.26 2.11 13.59
C PRO A 272 -16.08 3.61 13.39
N HIS A 273 -15.01 4.21 13.96
CA HIS A 273 -14.71 5.65 13.90
C HIS A 273 -13.42 5.96 13.14
N ALA A 274 -13.18 5.25 12.03
CA ALA A 274 -11.97 5.39 11.22
C ALA A 274 -11.74 6.83 10.72
N ALA A 275 -12.81 7.58 10.44
CA ALA A 275 -12.71 8.93 9.91
C ALA A 275 -12.12 9.92 10.92
N GLU A 276 -12.51 9.83 12.18
CA GLU A 276 -12.26 10.87 13.16
C GLU A 276 -10.97 10.67 13.96
N GLY A 277 -10.54 9.41 14.15
CA GLY A 277 -9.51 9.07 15.13
C GLY A 277 -10.01 9.27 16.56
N SER A 278 -9.11 9.43 17.52
CA SER A 278 -9.45 9.58 18.94
C SER A 278 -8.65 10.71 19.57
N GLU A 279 -9.31 11.66 20.23
CA GLU A 279 -8.66 12.75 20.97
C GLU A 279 -7.69 12.22 22.03
N ASP A 280 -8.11 11.19 22.77
CA ASP A 280 -7.33 10.55 23.82
C ASP A 280 -6.58 9.29 23.30
N GLY A 281 -6.26 9.24 22.01
CA GLY A 281 -5.60 8.09 21.39
C GLY A 281 -4.21 7.85 21.98
N TRP A 282 -3.90 6.59 22.28
CA TRP A 282 -2.60 6.18 22.83
C TRP A 282 -1.53 5.90 21.76
N CYS A 283 -1.90 5.83 20.49
CA CYS A 283 -0.95 5.65 19.38
C CYS A 283 -1.12 6.75 18.33
N TRP A 284 -0.01 7.09 17.65
CA TRP A 284 -0.04 7.97 16.48
C TRP A 284 -0.44 7.14 15.27
N LEU A 285 -1.61 7.41 14.70
CA LEU A 285 -2.16 6.69 13.56
C LEU A 285 -2.89 7.69 12.62
N PRO A 286 -2.14 8.45 11.82
CA PRO A 286 -2.71 9.51 11.00
C PRO A 286 -3.66 8.95 9.94
N GLY A 287 -4.70 9.73 9.62
CA GLY A 287 -5.65 9.38 8.59
C GLY A 287 -5.13 9.69 7.20
N GLU A 288 -5.43 8.82 6.25
CA GLU A 288 -5.26 9.04 4.82
C GLU A 288 -6.62 9.13 4.15
N SER A 289 -6.81 10.20 3.38
CA SER A 289 -7.99 10.42 2.55
C SER A 289 -7.69 10.07 1.11
N ASP A 290 -8.54 9.29 0.51
CA ASP A 290 -8.48 8.95 -0.90
C ASP A 290 -9.72 9.43 -1.65
N ALA A 291 -9.56 9.74 -2.93
CA ALA A 291 -10.63 10.23 -3.76
C ALA A 291 -10.41 9.92 -5.23
N LYS A 292 -11.52 9.61 -5.91
CA LYS A 292 -11.52 9.42 -7.35
C LYS A 292 -11.41 10.78 -8.05
N ALA A 293 -10.66 10.83 -9.14
CA ALA A 293 -10.54 12.02 -9.98
C ALA A 293 -11.63 12.10 -11.06
N THR A 294 -12.46 11.06 -11.20
CA THR A 294 -13.52 10.94 -12.20
C THR A 294 -14.87 10.63 -11.54
N ASP A 295 -15.94 10.71 -12.31
CA ASP A 295 -17.30 10.51 -11.85
C ASP A 295 -17.74 9.03 -11.74
N ARG A 296 -16.90 8.09 -12.20
CA ARG A 296 -17.29 6.67 -12.25
C ARG A 296 -16.56 5.80 -11.24
N GLY A 297 -15.28 5.58 -11.40
CA GLY A 297 -14.57 4.61 -10.60
C GLY A 297 -13.09 4.95 -10.40
N TRP A 298 -12.36 3.99 -9.87
CA TRP A 298 -10.92 4.08 -9.71
C TRP A 298 -10.18 3.74 -11.00
N PHE A 299 -10.63 2.70 -11.71
CA PHE A 299 -10.11 2.36 -13.03
C PHE A 299 -10.81 3.16 -14.13
N TYR A 300 -10.17 3.22 -15.29
CA TYR A 300 -10.73 3.89 -16.45
C TYR A 300 -12.02 3.22 -16.93
N HIS A 301 -13.03 4.03 -17.17
CA HIS A 301 -14.29 3.65 -17.81
C HIS A 301 -14.56 4.51 -19.03
N GLU A 302 -15.00 3.86 -20.12
CA GLU A 302 -15.35 4.58 -21.33
C GLU A 302 -16.44 5.63 -21.07
N GLY A 303 -16.19 6.86 -21.51
CA GLY A 303 -17.11 7.99 -21.35
C GLY A 303 -17.13 8.59 -19.93
N GLU A 304 -16.18 8.22 -19.04
CA GLU A 304 -16.03 8.89 -17.75
C GLU A 304 -15.66 10.37 -17.91
N GLN A 305 -16.07 11.18 -16.94
CA GLN A 305 -15.76 12.60 -16.91
C GLN A 305 -14.88 12.90 -15.70
N ALA A 306 -13.86 13.73 -15.92
CA ALA A 306 -13.09 14.26 -14.80
C ALA A 306 -13.97 15.12 -13.90
N LEU A 307 -13.75 15.03 -12.59
CA LEU A 307 -14.37 15.97 -11.63
C LEU A 307 -13.88 17.38 -11.94
N SER A 308 -14.74 18.38 -11.64
CA SER A 308 -14.34 19.77 -11.87
C SER A 308 -13.13 20.16 -11.01
N PRO A 309 -12.28 21.09 -11.51
CA PRO A 309 -11.15 21.59 -10.73
C PRO A 309 -11.56 22.16 -9.37
N GLU A 310 -12.73 22.83 -9.30
CA GLU A 310 -13.26 23.41 -8.07
C GLU A 310 -13.60 22.33 -7.05
N ARG A 311 -14.20 21.21 -7.51
CA ARG A 311 -14.50 20.08 -6.64
C ARG A 311 -13.23 19.41 -6.11
N LEU A 312 -12.26 19.14 -6.99
CA LEU A 312 -10.98 18.55 -6.59
C LEU A 312 -10.22 19.46 -5.62
N PHE A 313 -10.21 20.77 -5.87
CA PHE A 313 -9.55 21.73 -4.99
C PHE A 313 -10.25 21.83 -3.63
N ARG A 314 -11.59 21.77 -3.61
CA ARG A 314 -12.35 21.75 -2.36
C ARG A 314 -12.04 20.49 -1.53
N MET A 315 -12.00 19.31 -2.17
CA MET A 315 -11.61 18.06 -1.50
C MET A 315 -10.23 18.19 -0.85
N TYR A 316 -9.27 18.78 -1.56
CA TYR A 316 -7.94 19.04 -1.02
C TYR A 316 -8.00 19.96 0.21
N LEU A 317 -8.70 21.11 0.12
CA LEU A 317 -8.78 22.07 1.22
C LEU A 317 -9.51 21.54 2.46
N GLU A 318 -10.46 20.61 2.28
CA GLU A 318 -11.21 20.03 3.40
C GLU A 318 -10.51 18.78 4.01
N THR A 319 -9.38 18.37 3.45
CA THR A 319 -8.64 17.18 3.88
C THR A 319 -7.27 17.51 4.47
N VAL A 320 -6.60 18.57 3.98
CA VAL A 320 -5.22 18.93 4.33
C VAL A 320 -5.16 20.16 5.31
#